data_6971e0e64dbacf03146414d13a19c08b
#
_entry.id   6971e0e64dbacf03146414d13a19c08b
#
_cell.length_a   1.000
_cell.length_b   1.000
_cell.length_c   1.000
_cell.angle_alpha   90.00
_cell.angle_beta   90.00
_cell.angle_gamma   90.00
#
_symmetry.space_group_name_H-M   'P 1'
#
loop_
_entity.id
_entity.type
_entity.pdbx_description
1 polymer ?
#
loop_
_entity_poly.entity_id
_entity_poly.type
_entity_poly.pdbx_seq_one_letter_code
_entity_poly.pdbx_strand_id
1 'polypeptide(L)'
;DEKLLKQWTENYGLQAEIGVPKNVGVVMAGNIPLVGFHDFLCVFISGHNITIKTSSKDDALIKHLVGKMFEWNNKLTHIISFAERLNGCDAYIATGSNNSSRYFEYYFGKYPSIIRKNRTSVAILTGDETKEELSLLADDIQQYFGLGCRNVTKLYVPEKYDFIPLMEALKKYEFYADFHKYKHNFDYHLALLIMGNKLYMNNGTIIFSEDTQLFSPISQINYEYYDNKTQLTEILKSNQQVQCIVGNGNIPFGKAQQPSLTDYADGIDTMEFLVALTK
;
A
#
# COMPACT_ATOMS: atom_id res chain seq x y z
N ASP A 1 -16.20 9.96 -8.59
CA ASP A 1 -17.15 9.76 -9.71
C ASP A 1 -18.35 8.96 -9.20
N GLU A 2 -19.54 9.58 -9.22
CA GLU A 2 -20.79 9.00 -8.70
C GLU A 2 -21.18 7.72 -9.45
N LYS A 3 -20.96 7.68 -10.77
CA LYS A 3 -21.29 6.50 -11.60
C LYS A 3 -20.45 5.28 -11.19
N LEU A 4 -19.15 5.47 -10.96
CA LEU A 4 -18.28 4.40 -10.52
C LEU A 4 -18.66 3.89 -9.12
N LEU A 5 -19.02 4.78 -8.20
CA LEU A 5 -19.49 4.40 -6.87
C LEU A 5 -20.80 3.61 -6.93
N LYS A 6 -21.76 4.03 -7.76
CA LYS A 6 -23.03 3.31 -7.95
C LYS A 6 -22.78 1.91 -8.53
N GLN A 7 -22.00 1.81 -9.61
CA GLN A 7 -21.65 0.52 -10.19
C GLN A 7 -20.95 -0.40 -9.20
N TRP A 8 -20.05 0.15 -8.39
CA TRP A 8 -19.35 -0.61 -7.37
C TRP A 8 -20.29 -1.17 -6.31
N THR A 9 -21.23 -0.35 -5.79
CA THR A 9 -22.21 -0.78 -4.78
C THR A 9 -23.24 -1.78 -5.33
N GLU A 10 -23.65 -1.64 -6.59
CA GLU A 10 -24.56 -2.58 -7.27
C GLU A 10 -24.00 -4.00 -7.31
N ASN A 11 -22.68 -4.16 -7.50
CA ASN A 11 -22.03 -5.47 -7.52
C ASN A 11 -22.17 -6.25 -6.20
N TYR A 12 -22.44 -5.56 -5.09
CA TYR A 12 -22.61 -6.19 -3.76
C TYR A 12 -24.06 -6.25 -3.29
N GLY A 13 -24.99 -5.87 -4.16
CA GLY A 13 -26.42 -5.88 -3.85
C GLY A 13 -26.79 -4.92 -2.71
N LEU A 14 -26.01 -3.87 -2.49
CA LEU A 14 -26.29 -2.83 -1.50
C LEU A 14 -27.49 -2.00 -2.01
N GLN A 15 -28.69 -2.53 -1.82
CA GLN A 15 -29.94 -1.82 -2.05
C GLN A 15 -30.57 -1.47 -0.71
N ALA A 16 -31.30 -0.38 -0.72
CA ALA A 16 -31.96 0.45 0.28
C ALA A 16 -32.20 -0.04 1.72
N GLU A 17 -32.13 -1.32 2.04
CA GLU A 17 -32.30 -1.84 3.41
C GLU A 17 -31.12 -2.75 3.79
N ILE A 18 -30.11 -2.13 4.36
CA ILE A 18 -29.09 -2.85 5.11
C ILE A 18 -29.71 -3.30 6.42
N GLY A 19 -29.51 -4.57 6.80
CA GLY A 19 -29.93 -5.09 8.12
C GLY A 19 -29.41 -4.22 9.27
N VAL A 20 -29.40 -4.70 10.49
CA VAL A 20 -28.95 -3.91 11.65
C VAL A 20 -27.48 -3.49 11.46
N PRO A 21 -27.17 -2.17 11.37
CA PRO A 21 -25.80 -1.71 11.22
C PRO A 21 -24.89 -2.21 12.35
N LYS A 22 -23.72 -2.72 12.01
CA LYS A 22 -22.68 -3.11 12.96
C LYS A 22 -21.72 -1.96 13.20
N ASN A 23 -21.05 -1.95 14.35
CA ASN A 23 -19.96 -1.01 14.60
C ASN A 23 -18.63 -1.66 14.16
N VAL A 24 -18.00 -1.11 13.13
CA VAL A 24 -16.73 -1.60 12.58
C VAL A 24 -15.58 -0.72 13.06
N GLY A 25 -14.64 -1.32 13.77
CA GLY A 25 -13.41 -0.65 14.21
C GLY A 25 -12.37 -0.66 13.10
N VAL A 26 -11.89 0.52 12.69
CA VAL A 26 -10.88 0.67 11.64
C VAL A 26 -9.58 1.23 12.24
N VAL A 27 -8.50 0.42 12.24
CA VAL A 27 -7.15 0.87 12.61
C VAL A 27 -6.41 1.29 11.35
N MET A 28 -6.07 2.56 11.26
CA MET A 28 -5.36 3.14 10.13
C MET A 28 -3.86 3.20 10.38
N ALA A 29 -3.05 2.69 9.44
CA ALA A 29 -1.62 2.93 9.41
C ALA A 29 -1.33 4.41 9.04
N GLY A 30 -0.11 4.88 9.24
CA GLY A 30 0.28 6.27 8.96
C GLY A 30 1.67 6.35 8.33
N ASN A 31 2.01 5.39 7.50
CA ASN A 31 3.26 5.40 6.72
C ASN A 31 3.17 6.30 5.48
N ILE A 32 1.99 6.40 4.89
CA ILE A 32 1.66 7.31 3.79
C ILE A 32 0.34 8.03 4.08
N PRO A 33 0.06 9.19 3.44
CA PRO A 33 -1.17 9.93 3.64
C PRO A 33 -2.42 9.11 3.29
N LEU A 34 -3.43 9.13 4.15
CA LEU A 34 -4.76 8.54 3.94
C LEU A 34 -4.76 7.05 3.58
N VAL A 35 -3.78 6.27 4.05
CA VAL A 35 -3.66 4.85 3.72
C VAL A 35 -4.90 4.03 4.07
N GLY A 36 -5.62 4.39 5.12
CA GLY A 36 -6.86 3.73 5.55
C GLY A 36 -8.14 4.27 4.89
N PHE A 37 -8.04 5.19 3.93
CA PHE A 37 -9.21 5.82 3.34
C PHE A 37 -10.12 4.84 2.59
N HIS A 38 -9.55 3.87 1.89
CA HIS A 38 -10.35 2.88 1.17
C HIS A 38 -11.17 1.99 2.12
N ASP A 39 -10.57 1.54 3.23
CA ASP A 39 -11.28 0.79 4.26
C ASP A 39 -12.40 1.63 4.90
N PHE A 40 -12.11 2.90 5.20
CA PHE A 40 -13.12 3.85 5.66
C PHE A 40 -14.29 3.97 4.66
N LEU A 41 -13.98 4.12 3.38
CA LEU A 41 -14.98 4.25 2.32
C LEU A 41 -15.83 2.99 2.20
N CYS A 42 -15.22 1.80 2.26
CA CYS A 42 -15.94 0.53 2.26
C CYS A 42 -16.95 0.43 3.42
N VAL A 43 -16.52 0.73 4.66
CA VAL A 43 -17.40 0.68 5.82
C VAL A 43 -18.50 1.72 5.72
N PHE A 44 -18.17 2.94 5.27
CA PHE A 44 -19.16 4.00 5.12
C PHE A 44 -20.25 3.65 4.09
N ILE A 45 -19.83 3.17 2.92
CA ILE A 45 -20.75 2.83 1.83
C ILE A 45 -21.59 1.59 2.17
N SER A 46 -21.02 0.62 2.91
CA SER A 46 -21.77 -0.56 3.37
C SER A 46 -22.82 -0.24 4.44
N GLY A 47 -22.92 1.02 4.90
CA GLY A 47 -23.93 1.48 5.86
C GLY A 47 -23.69 1.06 7.32
N HIS A 48 -22.50 0.61 7.65
CA HIS A 48 -22.09 0.31 9.00
C HIS A 48 -21.65 1.56 9.77
N ASN A 49 -21.71 1.51 11.09
CA ASN A 49 -21.09 2.52 11.95
C ASN A 49 -19.57 2.31 11.98
N ILE A 50 -18.83 3.41 12.10
CA ILE A 50 -17.37 3.38 12.02
C ILE A 50 -16.76 3.96 13.29
N THR A 51 -15.88 3.21 13.94
CA THR A 51 -14.97 3.72 14.97
C THR A 51 -13.55 3.73 14.46
N ILE A 52 -12.97 4.91 14.25
CA ILE A 52 -11.66 5.09 13.65
C ILE A 52 -10.60 5.25 14.72
N LYS A 53 -9.54 4.44 14.64
CA LYS A 53 -8.29 4.67 15.34
C LYS A 53 -7.23 5.12 14.33
N THR A 54 -6.90 6.41 14.38
CA THR A 54 -5.87 6.98 13.52
C THR A 54 -4.47 6.65 14.02
N SER A 55 -3.49 6.75 13.11
CA SER A 55 -2.07 6.80 13.50
C SER A 55 -1.71 8.20 13.98
N SER A 56 -0.83 8.30 14.98
CA SER A 56 -0.26 9.60 15.39
C SER A 56 0.58 10.28 14.31
N LYS A 57 0.93 9.56 13.24
CA LYS A 57 1.71 10.09 12.11
C LYS A 57 0.85 10.64 10.99
N ASP A 58 -0.42 10.22 10.89
CA ASP A 58 -1.37 10.64 9.85
C ASP A 58 -2.79 10.61 10.43
N ASP A 59 -3.19 11.70 11.06
CA ASP A 59 -4.54 11.86 11.62
C ASP A 59 -5.26 13.11 11.08
N ALA A 60 -4.51 14.12 10.65
CA ALA A 60 -5.04 15.41 10.25
C ALA A 60 -5.96 15.31 9.02
N LEU A 61 -5.54 14.55 7.98
CA LEU A 61 -6.28 14.48 6.73
C LEU A 61 -7.62 13.76 6.89
N ILE A 62 -7.64 12.60 7.54
CA ILE A 62 -8.91 11.86 7.73
C ILE A 62 -9.86 12.62 8.67
N LYS A 63 -9.33 13.27 9.72
CA LYS A 63 -10.15 14.11 10.60
C LYS A 63 -10.74 15.30 9.85
N HIS A 64 -9.97 15.93 8.96
CA HIS A 64 -10.45 17.03 8.12
C HIS A 64 -11.58 16.56 7.19
N LEU A 65 -11.39 15.44 6.48
CA LEU A 65 -12.40 14.88 5.59
C LEU A 65 -13.69 14.54 6.32
N VAL A 66 -13.59 13.84 7.45
CA VAL A 66 -14.76 13.50 8.28
C VAL A 66 -15.43 14.78 8.83
N GLY A 67 -14.65 15.78 9.24
CA GLY A 67 -15.16 17.09 9.64
C GLY A 67 -16.00 17.75 8.54
N LYS A 68 -15.51 17.72 7.28
CA LYS A 68 -16.28 18.21 6.12
C LYS A 68 -17.55 17.40 5.88
N MET A 69 -17.52 16.08 6.05
CA MET A 69 -18.72 15.25 5.95
C MET A 69 -19.76 15.62 7.03
N PHE A 70 -19.34 15.95 8.24
CA PHE A 70 -20.24 16.43 9.31
C PHE A 70 -20.87 17.80 9.01
N GLU A 71 -20.10 18.72 8.38
CA GLU A 71 -20.62 20.00 7.91
C GLU A 71 -21.72 19.80 6.85
N TRP A 72 -21.54 18.84 5.94
CA TRP A 72 -22.53 18.53 4.89
C TRP A 72 -23.76 17.79 5.43
N ASN A 73 -23.56 16.89 6.39
CA ASN A 73 -24.65 16.14 7.01
C ASN A 73 -24.34 15.82 8.48
N ASN A 74 -24.94 16.58 9.38
CA ASN A 74 -24.73 16.43 10.83
C ASN A 74 -25.15 15.05 11.37
N LYS A 75 -26.05 14.32 10.71
CA LYS A 75 -26.46 12.97 11.14
C LYS A 75 -25.28 11.98 11.13
N LEU A 76 -24.23 12.23 10.35
CA LEU A 76 -23.04 11.40 10.27
C LEU A 76 -22.24 11.37 11.59
N THR A 77 -22.45 12.32 12.50
CA THR A 77 -21.84 12.32 13.84
C THR A 77 -22.28 11.12 14.70
N HIS A 78 -23.40 10.49 14.37
CA HIS A 78 -23.87 9.26 15.03
C HIS A 78 -23.32 7.98 14.39
N ILE A 79 -22.74 8.08 13.19
CA ILE A 79 -22.25 6.95 12.40
C ILE A 79 -20.72 6.85 12.48
N ILE A 80 -20.02 7.99 12.50
CA ILE A 80 -18.56 8.05 12.46
C ILE A 80 -18.02 8.60 13.76
N SER A 81 -17.12 7.87 14.40
CA SER A 81 -16.44 8.28 15.62
C SER A 81 -14.94 8.03 15.57
N PHE A 82 -14.19 8.77 16.38
CA PHE A 82 -12.75 8.56 16.58
C PHE A 82 -12.48 8.05 17.99
N ALA A 83 -11.56 7.10 18.13
CA ALA A 83 -11.18 6.56 19.43
C ALA A 83 -9.67 6.28 19.50
N GLU A 84 -9.10 6.48 20.68
CA GLU A 84 -7.71 6.09 20.94
C GLU A 84 -7.54 4.57 21.08
N ARG A 85 -8.59 3.89 21.52
CA ARG A 85 -8.65 2.43 21.65
C ARG A 85 -9.95 1.91 21.08
N LEU A 86 -9.87 0.85 20.31
CA LEU A 86 -11.06 0.18 19.77
C LEU A 86 -11.54 -0.88 20.76
N ASN A 87 -12.65 -0.60 21.43
CA ASN A 87 -13.30 -1.52 22.34
C ASN A 87 -14.78 -1.64 21.95
N GLY A 88 -15.33 -2.87 22.03
CA GLY A 88 -16.76 -3.10 21.83
C GLY A 88 -17.25 -2.91 20.40
N CYS A 89 -16.38 -3.02 19.40
CA CYS A 89 -16.79 -3.10 18.00
C CYS A 89 -17.20 -4.54 17.66
N ASP A 90 -18.14 -4.67 16.72
CA ASP A 90 -18.65 -5.96 16.25
C ASP A 90 -17.67 -6.64 15.28
N ALA A 91 -16.91 -5.85 14.52
CA ALA A 91 -15.91 -6.32 13.56
C ALA A 91 -14.72 -5.34 13.50
N TYR A 92 -13.60 -5.79 12.95
CA TYR A 92 -12.37 -4.99 12.89
C TYR A 92 -11.69 -5.09 11.52
N ILE A 93 -11.19 -3.95 11.05
CA ILE A 93 -10.26 -3.86 9.91
C ILE A 93 -9.01 -3.17 10.44
N ALA A 94 -7.88 -3.88 10.46
CA ALA A 94 -6.67 -3.36 11.06
C ALA A 94 -5.47 -3.48 10.09
N THR A 95 -4.84 -2.35 9.81
CA THR A 95 -3.64 -2.26 8.96
C THR A 95 -2.44 -1.85 9.80
N GLY A 96 -1.34 -2.60 9.71
CA GLY A 96 -0.14 -2.30 10.47
C GLY A 96 1.08 -3.09 10.01
N SER A 97 2.21 -2.85 10.70
CA SER A 97 3.45 -3.62 10.48
C SER A 97 3.28 -5.07 10.94
N ASN A 98 4.20 -5.95 10.54
CA ASN A 98 4.22 -7.34 10.99
C ASN A 98 4.24 -7.49 12.52
N ASN A 99 4.86 -6.55 13.23
CA ASN A 99 4.81 -6.53 14.70
C ASN A 99 3.43 -6.14 15.22
N SER A 100 2.81 -5.11 14.63
CA SER A 100 1.47 -4.66 15.01
C SER A 100 0.41 -5.72 14.70
N SER A 101 0.54 -6.45 13.59
CA SER A 101 -0.44 -7.47 13.19
C SER A 101 -0.57 -8.59 14.21
N ARG A 102 0.51 -8.99 14.90
CA ARG A 102 0.46 -9.98 15.98
C ARG A 102 -0.42 -9.53 17.15
N TYR A 103 -0.35 -8.24 17.50
CA TYR A 103 -1.23 -7.67 18.53
C TYR A 103 -2.68 -7.60 18.04
N PHE A 104 -2.90 -7.26 16.76
CA PHE A 104 -4.24 -7.25 16.19
C PHE A 104 -4.84 -8.65 16.14
N GLU A 105 -4.08 -9.67 15.76
CA GLU A 105 -4.51 -11.08 15.82
C GLU A 105 -4.91 -11.49 17.24
N TYR A 106 -4.13 -11.09 18.24
CA TYR A 106 -4.42 -11.41 19.64
C TYR A 106 -5.69 -10.72 20.16
N TYR A 107 -5.89 -9.43 19.86
CA TYR A 107 -7.01 -8.66 20.38
C TYR A 107 -8.28 -8.80 19.53
N PHE A 108 -8.15 -8.86 18.21
CA PHE A 108 -9.26 -8.81 17.27
C PHE A 108 -9.58 -10.15 16.63
N GLY A 109 -8.68 -11.13 16.65
CA GLY A 109 -8.86 -12.42 15.98
C GLY A 109 -10.03 -13.28 16.50
N LYS A 110 -10.60 -12.92 17.64
CA LYS A 110 -11.83 -13.54 18.19
C LYS A 110 -13.13 -12.93 17.65
N TYR A 111 -13.03 -11.87 16.87
CA TYR A 111 -14.15 -11.22 16.19
C TYR A 111 -13.99 -11.34 14.68
N PRO A 112 -15.06 -11.16 13.89
CA PRO A 112 -14.91 -10.98 12.45
C PRO A 112 -13.88 -9.88 12.18
N SER A 113 -12.81 -10.20 11.44
CA SER A 113 -11.73 -9.23 11.26
C SER A 113 -10.94 -9.43 9.97
N ILE A 114 -10.51 -8.31 9.39
CA ILE A 114 -9.46 -8.26 8.36
C ILE A 114 -8.21 -7.68 9.01
N ILE A 115 -7.15 -8.46 9.09
CA ILE A 115 -5.87 -8.04 9.65
C ILE A 115 -4.84 -8.05 8.54
N ARG A 116 -4.42 -6.86 8.12
CA ARG A 116 -3.46 -6.65 7.03
C ARG A 116 -2.03 -6.63 7.57
N LYS A 117 -1.16 -7.35 6.87
CA LYS A 117 0.28 -7.42 7.15
C LYS A 117 1.06 -6.53 6.20
N ASN A 118 2.35 -6.37 6.47
CA ASN A 118 3.22 -5.63 5.57
C ASN A 118 3.37 -6.39 4.25
N ARG A 119 3.16 -5.68 3.14
CA ARG A 119 3.39 -6.15 1.77
C ARG A 119 4.24 -5.15 1.01
N THR A 120 4.78 -5.59 -0.11
CA THR A 120 5.54 -4.73 -1.03
C THR A 120 5.20 -5.06 -2.47
N SER A 121 5.61 -4.20 -3.38
CA SER A 121 5.42 -4.43 -4.81
C SER A 121 6.75 -4.66 -5.52
N VAL A 122 6.67 -5.31 -6.66
CA VAL A 122 7.82 -5.69 -7.45
C VAL A 122 7.65 -5.24 -8.90
N ALA A 123 8.74 -5.03 -9.61
CA ALA A 123 8.68 -4.80 -11.06
C ALA A 123 9.45 -5.89 -11.81
N ILE A 124 8.92 -6.30 -12.96
CA ILE A 124 9.57 -7.23 -13.91
C ILE A 124 9.93 -6.43 -15.15
N LEU A 125 11.22 -6.25 -15.38
CA LEU A 125 11.77 -5.49 -16.51
C LEU A 125 12.27 -6.46 -17.60
N THR A 126 12.27 -6.00 -18.85
CA THR A 126 12.70 -6.80 -20.00
C THR A 126 14.03 -6.31 -20.59
N GLY A 127 14.41 -5.08 -20.28
CA GLY A 127 15.57 -4.41 -20.84
C GLY A 127 15.25 -3.56 -22.07
N ASP A 128 13.99 -3.59 -22.54
CA ASP A 128 13.53 -2.83 -23.72
C ASP A 128 12.62 -1.64 -23.30
N GLU A 129 12.59 -1.29 -21.99
CA GLU A 129 11.76 -0.21 -21.49
C GLU A 129 12.19 1.14 -22.08
N THR A 130 11.22 1.90 -22.56
CA THR A 130 11.45 3.28 -23.03
C THR A 130 11.81 4.22 -21.88
N LYS A 131 12.37 5.38 -22.19
CA LYS A 131 12.66 6.42 -21.18
C LYS A 131 11.41 6.88 -20.43
N GLU A 132 10.28 6.95 -21.13
CA GLU A 132 8.97 7.29 -20.59
C GLU A 132 8.50 6.23 -19.59
N GLU A 133 8.60 4.95 -19.94
CA GLU A 133 8.25 3.84 -19.05
C GLU A 133 9.14 3.80 -17.80
N LEU A 134 10.45 4.01 -17.96
CA LEU A 134 11.37 4.10 -16.82
C LEU A 134 11.09 5.31 -15.94
N SER A 135 10.68 6.44 -16.52
CA SER A 135 10.24 7.61 -15.76
C SER A 135 8.96 7.34 -14.95
N LEU A 136 8.01 6.56 -15.50
CA LEU A 136 6.80 6.12 -14.80
C LEU A 136 7.13 5.09 -13.71
N LEU A 137 8.05 4.17 -13.97
CA LEU A 137 8.54 3.22 -12.96
C LEU A 137 9.22 3.96 -11.79
N ALA A 138 9.95 5.05 -12.08
CA ALA A 138 10.52 5.86 -11.01
C ALA A 138 9.45 6.43 -10.06
N ASP A 139 8.24 6.72 -10.54
CA ASP A 139 7.10 7.10 -9.70
C ASP A 139 6.62 5.92 -8.84
N ASP A 140 6.48 4.73 -9.44
CA ASP A 140 6.09 3.53 -8.70
C ASP A 140 7.09 3.17 -7.60
N ILE A 141 8.36 3.51 -7.77
CA ILE A 141 9.42 3.29 -6.78
C ILE A 141 9.40 4.37 -5.69
N GLN A 142 9.38 5.65 -6.06
CA GLN A 142 9.75 6.76 -5.18
C GLN A 142 8.57 7.57 -4.62
N GLN A 143 7.39 7.56 -5.24
CA GLN A 143 6.25 8.27 -4.67
C GLN A 143 6.09 7.95 -3.18
N TYR A 144 5.72 8.93 -2.38
CA TYR A 144 5.60 8.80 -0.92
C TYR A 144 6.89 8.29 -0.24
N PHE A 145 8.06 8.66 -0.76
CA PHE A 145 9.38 8.21 -0.25
C PHE A 145 9.58 6.68 -0.24
N GLY A 146 8.87 5.95 -1.09
CA GLY A 146 8.91 4.48 -1.14
C GLY A 146 8.24 3.79 0.07
N LEU A 147 7.39 4.47 0.81
CA LEU A 147 6.83 4.00 2.09
C LEU A 147 5.53 3.20 1.96
N GLY A 148 4.89 3.18 0.80
CA GLY A 148 3.64 2.47 0.57
C GLY A 148 3.85 0.98 0.22
N CYS A 149 2.86 0.14 0.50
CA CYS A 149 2.88 -1.27 0.09
C CYS A 149 2.85 -1.45 -1.44
N ARG A 150 2.41 -0.45 -2.18
CA ARG A 150 2.41 -0.43 -3.65
C ARG A 150 3.69 0.17 -4.24
N ASN A 151 4.63 0.64 -3.42
CA ASN A 151 5.94 1.03 -3.91
C ASN A 151 6.74 -0.21 -4.30
N VAL A 152 7.42 -0.11 -5.45
CA VAL A 152 8.33 -1.14 -5.94
C VAL A 152 9.61 -1.11 -5.12
N THR A 153 9.91 -2.19 -4.41
CA THR A 153 11.13 -2.35 -3.60
C THR A 153 12.06 -3.41 -4.16
N LYS A 154 11.58 -4.19 -5.13
CA LYS A 154 12.36 -5.25 -5.78
C LYS A 154 12.19 -5.18 -7.30
N LEU A 155 13.29 -5.26 -8.02
CA LEU A 155 13.32 -5.41 -9.48
C LEU A 155 13.73 -6.82 -9.84
N TYR A 156 13.04 -7.40 -10.80
CA TYR A 156 13.46 -8.59 -11.51
C TYR A 156 13.89 -8.16 -12.91
N VAL A 157 15.12 -8.47 -13.27
CA VAL A 157 15.76 -8.01 -14.50
C VAL A 157 16.36 -9.19 -15.28
N PRO A 158 16.47 -9.13 -16.63
CA PRO A 158 17.19 -10.14 -17.40
C PRO A 158 18.70 -10.06 -17.12
N GLU A 159 19.40 -11.14 -17.41
CA GLU A 159 20.86 -11.13 -17.36
C GLU A 159 21.43 -9.98 -18.21
N LYS A 160 22.46 -9.30 -17.72
CA LYS A 160 23.09 -8.13 -18.37
C LYS A 160 22.19 -6.89 -18.53
N TYR A 161 21.18 -6.73 -17.67
CA TYR A 161 20.36 -5.52 -17.67
C TYR A 161 21.22 -4.27 -17.44
N ASP A 162 21.01 -3.24 -18.28
CA ASP A 162 21.66 -1.94 -18.10
C ASP A 162 20.84 -1.05 -17.15
N PHE A 163 21.36 -0.84 -15.94
CA PHE A 163 20.70 -0.01 -14.91
C PHE A 163 20.85 1.51 -15.15
N ILE A 164 21.75 1.94 -16.05
CA ILE A 164 22.02 3.38 -16.25
C ILE A 164 20.76 4.16 -16.64
N PRO A 165 19.93 3.71 -17.61
CA PRO A 165 18.71 4.44 -17.98
C PRO A 165 17.73 4.58 -16.83
N LEU A 166 17.58 3.56 -15.97
CA LEU A 166 16.71 3.62 -14.80
C LEU A 166 17.27 4.57 -13.72
N MET A 167 18.56 4.54 -13.47
CA MET A 167 19.21 5.47 -12.54
C MET A 167 19.05 6.93 -13.00
N GLU A 168 19.14 7.20 -14.31
CA GLU A 168 18.86 8.52 -14.86
C GLU A 168 17.40 8.93 -14.68
N ALA A 169 16.44 8.03 -14.93
CA ALA A 169 15.01 8.29 -14.72
C ALA A 169 14.69 8.63 -13.25
N LEU A 170 15.38 8.00 -12.31
CA LEU A 170 15.21 8.24 -10.87
C LEU A 170 15.78 9.58 -10.38
N LYS A 171 16.59 10.29 -11.20
CA LYS A 171 17.09 11.62 -10.85
C LYS A 171 15.96 12.65 -10.65
N LYS A 172 14.77 12.42 -11.21
CA LYS A 172 13.61 13.30 -10.94
C LYS A 172 13.24 13.37 -9.45
N TYR A 173 13.73 12.44 -8.64
CA TYR A 173 13.56 12.40 -7.19
C TYR A 173 14.84 12.77 -6.43
N GLU A 174 15.84 13.38 -7.09
CA GLU A 174 17.10 13.77 -6.44
C GLU A 174 16.89 14.74 -5.26
N PHE A 175 15.82 15.53 -5.29
CA PHE A 175 15.44 16.43 -4.21
C PHE A 175 15.12 15.69 -2.88
N TYR A 176 14.94 14.37 -2.89
CA TYR A 176 14.79 13.59 -1.67
C TYR A 176 16.06 13.60 -0.80
N ALA A 177 17.24 13.87 -1.38
CA ALA A 177 18.46 14.06 -0.63
C ALA A 177 18.40 15.23 0.37
N ASP A 178 17.51 16.21 0.14
CA ASP A 178 17.32 17.37 1.02
C ASP A 178 16.46 17.03 2.26
N PHE A 179 15.79 15.89 2.27
CA PHE A 179 15.00 15.42 3.41
C PHE A 179 15.85 14.60 4.35
N HIS A 180 16.18 15.12 5.52
CA HIS A 180 17.09 14.51 6.50
C HIS A 180 16.78 13.03 6.79
N LYS A 181 15.50 12.67 6.99
CA LYS A 181 15.12 11.28 7.28
C LYS A 181 15.42 10.34 6.13
N TYR A 182 15.19 10.78 4.89
CA TYR A 182 15.49 9.99 3.70
C TYR A 182 17.01 9.87 3.50
N LYS A 183 17.73 10.98 3.58
CA LYS A 183 19.18 11.03 3.45
C LYS A 183 19.89 10.17 4.50
N HIS A 184 19.46 10.22 5.76
CA HIS A 184 20.02 9.36 6.81
C HIS A 184 19.82 7.87 6.52
N ASN A 185 18.66 7.46 5.97
CA ASN A 185 18.48 6.07 5.52
C ASN A 185 19.45 5.70 4.41
N PHE A 186 19.61 6.58 3.40
CA PHE A 186 20.57 6.37 2.31
C PHE A 186 21.99 6.18 2.85
N ASP A 187 22.48 7.12 3.68
CA ASP A 187 23.84 7.08 4.22
C ASP A 187 24.06 5.84 5.10
N TYR A 188 23.07 5.48 5.92
CA TYR A 188 23.13 4.30 6.78
C TYR A 188 23.22 3.01 5.97
N HIS A 189 22.37 2.81 4.98
CA HIS A 189 22.38 1.58 4.17
C HIS A 189 23.59 1.51 3.25
N LEU A 190 24.04 2.64 2.72
CA LEU A 190 25.30 2.71 1.97
C LEU A 190 26.49 2.28 2.85
N ALA A 191 26.56 2.79 4.08
CA ALA A 191 27.62 2.41 5.01
C ALA A 191 27.57 0.90 5.33
N LEU A 192 26.38 0.31 5.56
CA LEU A 192 26.25 -1.12 5.79
C LEU A 192 26.74 -1.98 4.59
N LEU A 193 26.45 -1.56 3.36
CA LEU A 193 26.94 -2.27 2.17
C LEU A 193 28.46 -2.19 2.05
N ILE A 194 29.05 -1.00 2.28
CA ILE A 194 30.50 -0.80 2.28
C ILE A 194 31.16 -1.66 3.34
N MET A 195 30.68 -1.62 4.59
CA MET A 195 31.21 -2.42 5.69
C MET A 195 31.04 -3.93 5.46
N GLY A 196 29.95 -4.33 4.82
CA GLY A 196 29.67 -5.71 4.43
C GLY A 196 30.42 -6.18 3.16
N ASN A 197 31.20 -5.32 2.55
CA ASN A 197 31.92 -5.56 1.29
C ASN A 197 30.99 -6.08 0.17
N LYS A 198 29.73 -5.57 0.13
CA LYS A 198 28.73 -5.91 -0.88
C LYS A 198 28.82 -4.98 -2.08
N LEU A 199 28.59 -5.52 -3.26
CA LEU A 199 28.48 -4.72 -4.49
C LEU A 199 27.17 -3.94 -4.49
N TYR A 200 27.22 -2.71 -4.96
CA TYR A 200 26.06 -1.83 -5.11
C TYR A 200 26.29 -0.83 -6.25
N MET A 201 25.19 -0.29 -6.76
CA MET A 201 25.15 0.89 -7.62
C MET A 201 24.34 1.97 -6.92
N ASN A 202 24.54 3.24 -7.21
CA ASN A 202 23.69 4.33 -6.72
C ASN A 202 23.75 5.56 -7.62
N ASN A 203 22.74 6.43 -7.52
CA ASN A 203 22.70 7.71 -8.21
C ASN A 203 22.77 8.92 -7.25
N GLY A 204 23.19 8.71 -6.00
CA GLY A 204 23.25 9.75 -4.96
C GLY A 204 22.04 9.83 -4.04
N THR A 205 20.90 9.26 -4.43
CA THR A 205 19.66 9.25 -3.63
C THR A 205 19.07 7.87 -3.42
N ILE A 206 19.35 6.93 -4.31
CA ILE A 206 18.85 5.56 -4.19
C ILE A 206 19.98 4.56 -4.48
N ILE A 207 20.00 3.47 -3.76
CA ILE A 207 20.97 2.38 -3.87
C ILE A 207 20.31 1.19 -4.55
N PHE A 208 21.03 0.52 -5.45
CA PHE A 208 20.67 -0.76 -6.04
C PHE A 208 21.59 -1.83 -5.49
N SER A 209 21.03 -2.90 -4.95
CA SER A 209 21.78 -4.02 -4.41
C SER A 209 21.21 -5.35 -4.91
N GLU A 210 22.07 -6.26 -5.35
CA GLU A 210 21.65 -7.62 -5.64
C GLU A 210 21.32 -8.33 -4.34
N ASP A 211 20.05 -8.71 -4.17
CA ASP A 211 19.56 -9.38 -2.95
C ASP A 211 18.29 -10.16 -3.29
N THR A 212 18.11 -11.33 -2.71
CA THR A 212 16.92 -12.17 -2.91
C THR A 212 15.72 -11.72 -2.10
N GLN A 213 15.89 -10.83 -1.11
CA GLN A 213 14.81 -10.33 -0.28
C GLN A 213 13.84 -9.45 -1.09
N LEU A 214 12.53 -9.65 -0.86
CA LEU A 214 11.49 -8.82 -1.50
C LEU A 214 11.49 -7.39 -0.99
N PHE A 215 11.65 -7.21 0.32
CA PHE A 215 11.61 -5.90 0.95
C PHE A 215 13.01 -5.28 0.92
N SER A 216 13.09 -4.07 0.41
CA SER A 216 14.27 -3.22 0.56
C SER A 216 14.04 -2.12 1.59
N PRO A 217 15.09 -1.61 2.22
CA PRO A 217 15.00 -0.43 3.05
C PRO A 217 14.63 0.82 2.24
N ILE A 218 14.22 1.89 2.94
CA ILE A 218 14.04 3.21 2.32
C ILE A 218 15.35 3.62 1.65
N SER A 219 15.27 4.26 0.46
CA SER A 219 16.40 4.67 -0.36
C SER A 219 17.25 3.53 -0.94
N GLN A 220 16.75 2.30 -0.91
CA GLN A 220 17.36 1.14 -1.56
C GLN A 220 16.33 0.38 -2.39
N ILE A 221 16.79 -0.23 -3.48
CA ILE A 221 16.05 -1.20 -4.28
C ILE A 221 16.89 -2.47 -4.36
N ASN A 222 16.26 -3.59 -4.06
CA ASN A 222 16.86 -4.88 -4.33
C ASN A 222 16.61 -5.28 -5.78
N TYR A 223 17.55 -6.00 -6.39
CA TYR A 223 17.32 -6.61 -7.71
C TYR A 223 17.78 -8.05 -7.74
N GLU A 224 17.24 -8.80 -8.70
CA GLU A 224 17.55 -10.21 -8.95
C GLU A 224 17.40 -10.50 -10.43
N TYR A 225 18.26 -11.36 -10.96
CA TYR A 225 18.16 -11.81 -12.34
C TYR A 225 17.14 -12.94 -12.47
N TYR A 226 16.41 -12.96 -13.58
CA TYR A 226 15.47 -14.04 -13.89
C TYR A 226 15.76 -14.67 -15.24
N ASP A 227 15.51 -15.97 -15.35
CA ASP A 227 15.66 -16.72 -16.61
C ASP A 227 14.33 -16.82 -17.37
N ASN A 228 13.22 -17.02 -16.65
CA ASN A 228 11.90 -17.24 -17.24
C ASN A 228 10.85 -16.30 -16.61
N LYS A 229 10.45 -15.30 -17.42
CA LYS A 229 9.46 -14.29 -17.01
C LYS A 229 8.11 -14.91 -16.63
N THR A 230 7.60 -15.89 -17.39
CA THR A 230 6.29 -16.50 -17.16
C THR A 230 6.27 -17.23 -15.83
N GLN A 231 7.26 -18.09 -15.59
CA GLN A 231 7.39 -18.83 -14.33
C GLN A 231 7.55 -17.87 -13.13
N LEU A 232 8.38 -16.84 -13.27
CA LEU A 232 8.56 -15.81 -12.25
C LEU A 232 7.22 -15.12 -11.92
N THR A 233 6.46 -14.73 -12.94
CA THR A 233 5.17 -14.05 -12.76
C THR A 233 4.18 -14.92 -12.00
N GLU A 234 4.11 -16.22 -12.27
CA GLU A 234 3.25 -17.17 -11.55
C GLU A 234 3.65 -17.31 -10.07
N ILE A 235 4.96 -17.42 -9.80
CA ILE A 235 5.50 -17.45 -8.43
C ILE A 235 5.13 -16.18 -7.67
N LEU A 236 5.32 -15.02 -8.29
CA LEU A 236 5.03 -13.73 -7.65
C LEU A 236 3.53 -13.51 -7.42
N LYS A 237 2.66 -13.94 -8.33
CA LYS A 237 1.19 -13.89 -8.15
C LYS A 237 0.71 -14.74 -6.98
N SER A 238 1.37 -15.85 -6.69
CA SER A 238 1.03 -16.72 -5.55
C SER A 238 1.64 -16.24 -4.22
N ASN A 239 2.57 -15.28 -4.25
CA ASN A 239 3.27 -14.82 -3.07
C ASN A 239 2.44 -13.80 -2.29
N GLN A 240 2.00 -14.17 -1.10
CA GLN A 240 1.19 -13.32 -0.22
C GLN A 240 1.89 -12.04 0.25
N GLN A 241 3.21 -11.91 0.11
CA GLN A 241 3.95 -10.71 0.47
C GLN A 241 4.00 -9.69 -0.68
N VAL A 242 3.59 -10.08 -1.89
CA VAL A 242 3.54 -9.20 -3.06
C VAL A 242 2.16 -8.55 -3.16
N GLN A 243 2.12 -7.21 -3.13
CA GLN A 243 0.89 -6.43 -3.26
C GLN A 243 0.51 -6.26 -4.73
N CYS A 244 1.48 -5.91 -5.57
CA CYS A 244 1.27 -5.83 -7.00
C CYS A 244 2.58 -6.07 -7.77
N ILE A 245 2.42 -6.44 -9.04
CA ILE A 245 3.52 -6.66 -9.99
C ILE A 245 3.39 -5.58 -11.07
N VAL A 246 4.46 -4.83 -11.30
CA VAL A 246 4.52 -3.77 -12.32
C VAL A 246 5.33 -4.27 -13.52
N GLY A 247 4.96 -3.86 -14.72
CA GLY A 247 5.66 -4.17 -15.97
C GLY A 247 4.78 -4.80 -17.03
N ASN A 248 5.35 -5.09 -18.19
CA ASN A 248 4.64 -5.61 -19.36
C ASN A 248 3.84 -6.89 -19.06
N GLY A 249 2.52 -6.85 -19.30
CA GLY A 249 1.58 -7.95 -19.02
C GLY A 249 1.05 -7.98 -17.58
N ASN A 250 1.41 -6.99 -16.76
CA ASN A 250 0.96 -6.78 -15.40
C ASN A 250 0.42 -5.33 -15.25
N ILE A 251 0.52 -4.74 -14.06
CA ILE A 251 0.15 -3.33 -13.87
C ILE A 251 1.10 -2.45 -14.71
N PRO A 252 0.58 -1.57 -15.56
CA PRO A 252 1.42 -0.66 -16.34
C PRO A 252 2.29 0.23 -15.45
N PHE A 253 3.46 0.60 -15.95
CA PHE A 253 4.36 1.54 -15.26
C PHE A 253 3.63 2.85 -14.92
N GLY A 254 3.87 3.38 -13.72
CA GLY A 254 3.22 4.59 -13.19
C GLY A 254 1.80 4.38 -12.67
N LYS A 255 1.30 3.14 -12.64
CA LYS A 255 -0.06 2.81 -12.19
C LYS A 255 -0.12 2.06 -10.86
N ALA A 256 1.02 1.71 -10.26
CA ALA A 256 1.02 1.01 -8.98
C ALA A 256 0.27 1.78 -7.88
N GLN A 257 0.40 3.12 -7.86
CA GLN A 257 -0.22 4.00 -6.86
C GLN A 257 -1.64 4.47 -7.25
N GLN A 258 -2.23 3.89 -8.30
CA GLN A 258 -3.55 4.25 -8.80
C GLN A 258 -4.50 3.04 -8.81
N PRO A 259 -4.77 2.41 -7.66
CA PRO A 259 -5.70 1.29 -7.58
C PRO A 259 -7.12 1.72 -7.94
N SER A 260 -7.90 0.84 -8.55
CA SER A 260 -9.33 1.02 -8.73
C SER A 260 -10.09 0.80 -7.41
N LEU A 261 -11.39 1.07 -7.39
CA LEU A 261 -12.24 0.82 -6.22
C LEU A 261 -12.31 -0.68 -5.86
N THR A 262 -12.09 -1.57 -6.83
CA THR A 262 -12.12 -3.03 -6.65
C THR A 262 -10.73 -3.64 -6.42
N ASP A 263 -9.67 -2.84 -6.42
CA ASP A 263 -8.31 -3.29 -6.09
C ASP A 263 -8.10 -3.28 -4.57
N TYR A 264 -8.77 -4.19 -3.88
CA TYR A 264 -8.69 -4.30 -2.43
C TYR A 264 -7.27 -4.61 -1.97
N ALA A 265 -6.87 -3.97 -0.88
CA ALA A 265 -5.60 -4.27 -0.26
C ALA A 265 -5.54 -5.74 0.17
N ASP A 266 -4.39 -6.38 -0.03
CA ASP A 266 -4.12 -7.80 0.27
C ASP A 266 -4.98 -8.79 -0.53
N GLY A 267 -5.70 -8.33 -1.57
CA GLY A 267 -6.62 -9.16 -2.34
C GLY A 267 -7.83 -9.65 -1.54
N ILE A 268 -8.09 -9.06 -0.36
CA ILE A 268 -9.25 -9.37 0.48
C ILE A 268 -10.38 -8.41 0.13
N ASP A 269 -11.47 -8.93 -0.40
CA ASP A 269 -12.65 -8.13 -0.71
C ASP A 269 -13.30 -7.60 0.58
N THR A 270 -13.00 -6.34 0.88
CA THR A 270 -13.49 -5.66 2.09
C THR A 270 -15.00 -5.46 2.03
N MET A 271 -15.57 -5.22 0.85
CA MET A 271 -17.02 -5.03 0.71
C MET A 271 -17.77 -6.34 0.92
N GLU A 272 -17.29 -7.45 0.37
CA GLU A 272 -17.88 -8.78 0.61
C GLU A 272 -17.87 -9.13 2.10
N PHE A 273 -16.72 -8.90 2.78
CA PHE A 273 -16.61 -9.07 4.23
C PHE A 273 -17.65 -8.26 5.00
N LEU A 274 -17.82 -6.98 4.66
CA LEU A 274 -18.76 -6.08 5.35
C LEU A 274 -20.22 -6.47 5.10
N VAL A 275 -20.58 -6.81 3.88
CA VAL A 275 -21.94 -7.29 3.55
C VAL A 275 -22.27 -8.59 4.29
N ALA A 276 -21.28 -9.47 4.50
CA ALA A 276 -21.49 -10.70 5.25
C ALA A 276 -21.80 -10.48 6.75
N LEU A 277 -21.43 -9.32 7.32
CA LEU A 277 -21.72 -8.99 8.73
C LEU A 277 -23.22 -8.76 9.02
N THR A 278 -24.03 -8.52 8.01
CA THR A 278 -25.48 -8.25 8.15
C THR A 278 -26.36 -9.46 7.88
N LYS A 279 -25.76 -10.55 7.38
CA LYS A 279 -26.43 -11.84 7.19
C LYS A 279 -26.39 -12.66 8.48
#